data_eb95dcb18be5beddf5bc814d15c765c6
#
_entry.id   eb95dcb18be5beddf5bc814d15c765c6
#
_cell.length_a   1.000
_cell.length_b   1.000
_cell.length_c   1.000
_cell.angle_alpha   90.00
_cell.angle_beta   90.00
_cell.angle_gamma   90.00
#
_symmetry.space_group_name_H-M   'P 1'
#
loop_
_entity.id
_entity.type
_entity.pdbx_description
1 polymer ?
#
loop_
_entity_poly.entity_id
_entity_poly.type
_entity_poly.pdbx_seq_one_letter_code
_entity_poly.pdbx_strand_id
1 'polypeptide(L)'
;MKKYKTYHILTLLLAAMMAVSCSTTKHLPEGETLYLGLKKVTINNEDKSKAGQKALAEAEGAISIAPNNAIVVKPNIRFPIPFGLWIYNRFERYEKGFGKWIFKKLAAKPVYVSTVNPETRIKVASNLLHDYGYFGGKVTYRVDSTRNPRAVKLSYDIDMGNPYYIDTVTYEGFRPQTDSLIHAHFDERLIHSGDNFDVTVLNQERQRLIDLFRDNGYYYARNEFITFLADTIMRKGYVKLKIVPRQSIPEEALRTYHIGHTSVYLTGYNGEQPDDSLKMRNFTIYYSGKKPGIRYGVLRKRFLYRKGEVYSQTRQNYTQEALARLGVFKFSEFQYTPRTGAEKDTLDVRVNAMFDLPYNSELELNVTTKSTKQTGPGAIFNLSRKNFRRMGASLNLELKGSYEWQTSSTVDGDKSVMNSYELGAALSLEFPRLVLPWVRDRIDPFRFPSQTNFKIYAEQVNRARYFKMLSFGGTVSYSFRPSRSMKHTVTPL
;
A
#
# COMPACT_ATOMS: atom_id res chain seq x y z
N MET A 1 11.94 38.09 43.11
CA MET A 1 11.02 39.03 42.40
C MET A 1 10.83 38.75 40.90
N LYS A 2 11.75 38.13 40.16
CA LYS A 2 11.55 37.84 38.72
C LYS A 2 10.48 36.74 38.41
N LYS A 3 10.32 35.73 39.23
CA LYS A 3 9.35 34.64 39.00
C LYS A 3 7.86 35.08 39.10
N TYR A 4 7.54 36.01 39.99
CA TYR A 4 6.17 36.52 40.14
C TYR A 4 5.72 37.36 38.92
N LYS A 5 6.59 38.10 38.27
CA LYS A 5 6.26 38.87 37.07
C LYS A 5 5.90 37.97 35.89
N THR A 6 6.54 36.81 35.78
CA THR A 6 6.28 35.85 34.69
C THR A 6 4.90 35.19 34.84
N TYR A 7 4.49 34.89 36.06
CA TYR A 7 3.14 34.35 36.33
C TYR A 7 2.04 35.38 36.07
N HIS A 8 2.25 36.65 36.43
CA HIS A 8 1.27 37.72 36.13
C HIS A 8 1.19 38.03 34.63
N ILE A 9 2.27 37.93 33.87
CA ILE A 9 2.23 38.06 32.42
C ILE A 9 1.51 36.89 31.78
N LEU A 10 1.75 35.67 32.29
CA LEU A 10 1.07 34.46 31.80
C LEU A 10 -0.45 34.46 32.10
N THR A 11 -0.83 34.92 33.33
CA THR A 11 -2.23 35.09 33.72
C THR A 11 -2.92 36.22 32.97
N LEU A 12 -2.25 37.33 32.71
CA LEU A 12 -2.75 38.42 31.86
C LEU A 12 -2.92 37.99 30.39
N LEU A 13 -1.96 37.23 29.87
CA LEU A 13 -2.07 36.64 28.52
C LEU A 13 -3.23 35.63 28.44
N LEU A 14 -3.41 34.80 29.48
CA LEU A 14 -4.53 33.86 29.59
C LEU A 14 -5.87 34.59 29.72
N ALA A 15 -5.93 35.64 30.52
CA ALA A 15 -7.11 36.49 30.68
C ALA A 15 -7.42 37.31 29.41
N ALA A 16 -6.41 37.82 28.73
CA ALA A 16 -6.55 38.47 27.43
C ALA A 16 -7.05 37.49 26.34
N MET A 17 -6.57 36.26 26.34
CA MET A 17 -7.07 35.19 25.46
C MET A 17 -8.54 34.82 25.76
N MET A 18 -8.98 34.87 27.03
CA MET A 18 -10.39 34.64 27.40
C MET A 18 -11.28 35.84 27.08
N ALA A 19 -10.79 37.06 27.11
CA ALA A 19 -11.55 38.27 26.81
C ALA A 19 -11.80 38.45 25.29
N VAL A 20 -11.00 37.88 24.43
CA VAL A 20 -11.19 37.86 22.98
C VAL A 20 -12.05 36.65 22.57
N SER A 21 -13.23 36.48 23.20
CA SER A 21 -14.27 35.55 22.75
C SER A 21 -14.89 36.05 21.44
N CYS A 22 -14.14 36.01 20.35
CA CYS A 22 -14.68 36.19 19.02
C CYS A 22 -15.67 35.05 18.75
N SER A 23 -16.93 35.40 18.53
CA SER A 23 -17.98 34.46 18.15
C SER A 23 -17.52 33.65 16.94
N THR A 24 -17.40 32.33 17.09
CA THR A 24 -17.03 31.41 16.00
C THR A 24 -18.02 31.39 14.87
N THR A 25 -19.21 32.00 15.08
CA THR A 25 -20.33 31.99 14.15
C THR A 25 -20.60 33.38 13.50
N LYS A 26 -19.76 34.39 13.77
CA LYS A 26 -19.96 35.78 13.28
C LYS A 26 -19.89 35.90 11.76
N HIS A 27 -19.00 35.11 11.12
CA HIS A 27 -18.75 35.15 9.67
C HIS A 27 -19.32 33.95 8.91
N LEU A 28 -20.32 33.26 9.50
CA LEU A 28 -21.04 32.22 8.79
C LEU A 28 -21.94 32.83 7.69
N PRO A 29 -21.96 32.23 6.48
CA PRO A 29 -22.92 32.62 5.44
C PRO A 29 -24.36 32.58 5.95
N GLU A 30 -25.26 33.33 5.31
CA GLU A 30 -26.68 33.25 5.63
C GLU A 30 -27.22 31.86 5.32
N GLY A 31 -28.05 31.33 6.23
CA GLY A 31 -28.62 29.98 6.13
C GLY A 31 -27.70 28.84 6.60
N GLU A 32 -26.39 29.08 6.82
CA GLU A 32 -25.47 28.05 7.27
C GLU A 32 -25.36 27.95 8.79
N THR A 33 -25.26 26.72 9.28
CA THR A 33 -25.05 26.41 10.70
C THR A 33 -23.74 25.65 10.90
N LEU A 34 -23.01 26.05 11.94
CA LEU A 34 -21.70 25.42 12.27
C LEU A 34 -21.96 24.08 12.94
N TYR A 35 -21.31 23.04 12.42
CA TYR A 35 -21.33 21.70 13.01
C TYR A 35 -20.34 21.62 14.16
N LEU A 36 -20.83 21.27 15.34
CA LEU A 36 -20.01 21.13 16.55
C LEU A 36 -19.65 19.68 16.93
N GLY A 37 -20.00 18.73 16.10
CA GLY A 37 -19.77 17.31 16.34
C GLY A 37 -21.01 16.54 16.78
N LEU A 38 -20.80 15.29 17.13
CA LEU A 38 -21.85 14.41 17.62
C LEU A 38 -22.19 14.75 19.08
N LYS A 39 -23.48 14.70 19.39
CA LYS A 39 -23.98 14.78 20.77
C LYS A 39 -24.16 13.38 21.35
N LYS A 40 -24.85 12.50 20.62
CA LYS A 40 -25.16 11.14 21.04
C LYS A 40 -25.32 10.24 19.81
N VAL A 41 -24.84 9.02 19.92
CA VAL A 41 -25.23 7.91 19.05
C VAL A 41 -25.94 6.90 19.91
N THR A 42 -27.18 6.56 19.56
CA THR A 42 -27.99 5.54 20.21
C THR A 42 -28.05 4.33 19.31
N ILE A 43 -27.80 3.16 19.86
CA ILE A 43 -27.86 1.90 19.13
C ILE A 43 -29.01 1.07 19.68
N ASN A 44 -29.90 0.67 18.80
CA ASN A 44 -31.03 -0.19 19.10
C ASN A 44 -30.84 -1.55 18.41
N ASN A 45 -31.30 -2.62 19.04
CA ASN A 45 -31.19 -3.98 18.54
C ASN A 45 -29.75 -4.36 18.19
N GLU A 46 -28.80 -4.00 19.06
CA GLU A 46 -27.38 -4.24 18.86
C GLU A 46 -27.07 -5.75 18.75
N ASP A 47 -26.49 -6.16 17.65
CA ASP A 47 -25.92 -7.49 17.48
C ASP A 47 -24.45 -7.52 17.96
N LYS A 48 -24.21 -8.26 19.06
CA LYS A 48 -22.89 -8.40 19.67
C LYS A 48 -21.99 -9.44 18.99
N SER A 49 -22.46 -10.09 17.93
CA SER A 49 -21.63 -10.99 17.14
C SER A 49 -20.46 -10.20 16.47
N LYS A 50 -19.42 -10.92 16.08
CA LYS A 50 -18.28 -10.30 15.38
C LYS A 50 -18.72 -9.62 14.08
N ALA A 51 -19.70 -10.20 13.36
CA ALA A 51 -20.26 -9.64 12.15
C ALA A 51 -21.08 -8.38 12.45
N GLY A 52 -21.92 -8.40 13.51
CA GLY A 52 -22.70 -7.25 13.95
C GLY A 52 -21.83 -6.07 14.38
N GLN A 53 -20.80 -6.34 15.15
CA GLN A 53 -19.85 -5.28 15.57
C GLN A 53 -19.10 -4.66 14.38
N LYS A 54 -18.76 -5.45 13.36
CA LYS A 54 -18.15 -4.94 12.13
C LYS A 54 -19.11 -4.04 11.37
N ALA A 55 -20.35 -4.48 11.16
CA ALA A 55 -21.38 -3.71 10.48
C ALA A 55 -21.68 -2.38 11.20
N LEU A 56 -21.79 -2.44 12.53
CA LEU A 56 -21.99 -1.27 13.38
C LEU A 56 -20.83 -0.27 13.28
N ALA A 57 -19.59 -0.76 13.36
CA ALA A 57 -18.41 0.10 13.28
C ALA A 57 -18.32 0.84 11.94
N GLU A 58 -18.68 0.19 10.83
CA GLU A 58 -18.72 0.83 9.51
C GLU A 58 -19.88 1.85 9.39
N ALA A 59 -21.05 1.52 9.91
CA ALA A 59 -22.18 2.45 9.95
C ALA A 59 -21.87 3.68 10.82
N GLU A 60 -21.28 3.50 12.00
CA GLU A 60 -20.79 4.59 12.85
C GLU A 60 -19.71 5.43 12.17
N GLY A 61 -18.79 4.78 11.44
CA GLY A 61 -17.78 5.45 10.63
C GLY A 61 -18.37 6.38 9.57
N ALA A 62 -19.45 5.94 8.91
CA ALA A 62 -20.14 6.73 7.88
C ALA A 62 -20.79 8.00 8.42
N ILE A 63 -21.32 7.99 9.65
CA ILE A 63 -21.96 9.15 10.29
C ILE A 63 -20.98 10.00 11.11
N SER A 64 -19.79 9.49 11.40
CA SER A 64 -18.82 10.16 12.28
C SER A 64 -17.94 11.12 11.49
N ILE A 65 -18.31 12.38 11.46
CA ILE A 65 -17.47 13.46 10.91
C ILE A 65 -16.82 14.24 12.04
N ALA A 66 -15.53 14.45 11.91
CA ALA A 66 -14.78 15.26 12.83
C ALA A 66 -15.19 16.74 12.69
N PRO A 67 -15.66 17.41 13.76
CA PRO A 67 -15.91 18.84 13.76
C PRO A 67 -14.60 19.63 13.77
N ASN A 68 -14.69 20.94 13.57
CA ASN A 68 -13.54 21.80 13.80
C ASN A 68 -12.95 21.60 15.21
N ASN A 69 -11.64 21.56 15.34
CA ASN A 69 -10.87 21.31 16.56
C ASN A 69 -11.06 19.92 17.19
N ALA A 70 -11.44 18.92 16.41
CA ALA A 70 -11.44 17.55 16.88
C ALA A 70 -10.03 17.10 17.26
N ILE A 71 -9.93 16.33 18.33
CA ILE A 71 -8.65 15.69 18.73
C ILE A 71 -8.42 14.49 17.83
N VAL A 72 -7.23 14.38 17.21
CA VAL A 72 -6.89 13.33 16.23
C VAL A 72 -7.18 11.91 16.72
N VAL A 73 -6.96 11.66 18.01
CA VAL A 73 -7.18 10.33 18.62
C VAL A 73 -8.68 10.07 18.93
N LYS A 74 -9.47 11.12 19.14
CA LYS A 74 -10.90 11.02 19.48
C LYS A 74 -11.67 12.11 18.70
N PRO A 75 -12.07 11.85 17.46
CA PRO A 75 -12.68 12.87 16.59
C PRO A 75 -13.97 13.47 17.14
N ASN A 76 -14.65 12.80 18.06
CA ASN A 76 -15.86 13.30 18.72
C ASN A 76 -15.57 14.25 19.88
N ILE A 77 -14.31 14.36 20.33
CA ILE A 77 -13.89 15.28 21.41
C ILE A 77 -13.21 16.48 20.76
N ARG A 78 -13.65 17.66 21.15
CA ARG A 78 -13.11 18.94 20.64
C ARG A 78 -12.13 19.55 21.65
N PHE A 79 -11.06 20.11 21.12
CA PHE A 79 -10.23 21.01 21.91
C PHE A 79 -11.03 22.29 22.28
N PRO A 80 -10.97 22.78 23.52
CA PRO A 80 -11.81 23.89 24.00
C PRO A 80 -11.65 25.18 23.18
N ILE A 81 -10.43 25.45 22.71
CA ILE A 81 -10.10 26.70 22.01
C ILE A 81 -10.17 26.46 20.49
N PRO A 82 -11.07 27.14 19.75
CA PRO A 82 -11.26 26.98 18.32
C PRO A 82 -10.22 27.77 17.49
N PHE A 83 -8.94 27.50 17.69
CA PHE A 83 -7.84 28.29 17.16
C PHE A 83 -7.87 28.40 15.62
N GLY A 84 -8.10 27.29 14.93
CA GLY A 84 -8.17 27.26 13.48
C GLY A 84 -9.31 28.08 12.90
N LEU A 85 -10.52 28.02 13.52
CA LEU A 85 -11.66 28.82 13.14
C LEU A 85 -11.44 30.33 13.43
N TRP A 86 -10.74 30.63 14.50
CA TRP A 86 -10.38 31.98 14.89
C TRP A 86 -9.48 32.64 13.86
N ILE A 87 -8.44 31.90 13.43
CA ILE A 87 -7.55 32.33 12.38
C ILE A 87 -8.30 32.47 11.06
N TYR A 88 -9.19 31.54 10.74
CA TYR A 88 -10.02 31.62 9.56
C TYR A 88 -10.80 32.93 9.55
N ASN A 89 -11.61 33.19 10.57
CA ASN A 89 -12.44 34.40 10.68
C ASN A 89 -11.65 35.71 10.69
N ARG A 90 -10.41 35.71 11.19
CA ARG A 90 -9.59 36.92 11.31
C ARG A 90 -8.80 37.24 10.06
N PHE A 91 -8.31 36.19 9.35
CA PHE A 91 -7.33 36.34 8.28
C PHE A 91 -7.87 35.97 6.88
N GLU A 92 -9.12 35.55 6.74
CA GLU A 92 -9.73 35.19 5.46
C GLU A 92 -9.61 36.30 4.39
N ARG A 93 -9.69 37.57 4.81
CA ARG A 93 -9.65 38.74 3.92
C ARG A 93 -8.26 39.16 3.47
N TYR A 94 -7.20 38.53 3.98
CA TYR A 94 -5.84 38.90 3.62
C TYR A 94 -5.38 38.17 2.35
N GLU A 95 -5.14 38.92 1.27
CA GLU A 95 -4.71 38.35 0.00
C GLU A 95 -3.19 38.22 -0.13
N LYS A 96 -2.39 38.99 0.62
CA LYS A 96 -0.91 39.02 0.54
C LYS A 96 -0.29 39.16 1.94
N GLY A 97 1.02 38.90 2.02
CA GLY A 97 1.84 39.12 3.21
C GLY A 97 1.68 38.07 4.32
N PHE A 98 2.13 38.44 5.53
CA PHE A 98 2.18 37.53 6.69
C PHE A 98 0.80 37.01 7.11
N GLY A 99 -0.26 37.80 6.98
CA GLY A 99 -1.63 37.38 7.26
C GLY A 99 -2.11 36.26 6.34
N LYS A 100 -1.78 36.33 5.05
CA LYS A 100 -2.05 35.23 4.08
C LYS A 100 -1.28 33.94 4.42
N TRP A 101 -0.03 34.09 4.86
CA TRP A 101 0.78 32.93 5.27
C TRP A 101 0.17 32.24 6.50
N ILE A 102 -0.21 33.00 7.55
CA ILE A 102 -0.90 32.46 8.73
C ILE A 102 -2.20 31.76 8.31
N PHE A 103 -3.01 32.39 7.47
CA PHE A 103 -4.25 31.80 6.98
C PHE A 103 -3.98 30.47 6.27
N LYS A 104 -3.03 30.44 5.35
CA LYS A 104 -2.73 29.22 4.56
C LYS A 104 -2.20 28.07 5.43
N LYS A 105 -1.51 28.35 6.53
CA LYS A 105 -0.85 27.33 7.36
C LYS A 105 -1.68 26.88 8.56
N LEU A 106 -2.51 27.77 9.13
CA LEU A 106 -3.13 27.53 10.44
C LEU A 106 -4.66 27.70 10.43
N ALA A 107 -5.26 28.27 9.39
CA ALA A 107 -6.69 28.42 9.32
C ALA A 107 -7.37 27.06 9.06
N ALA A 108 -8.47 26.80 9.77
CA ALA A 108 -9.36 25.68 9.54
C ALA A 108 -10.69 26.20 9.01
N LYS A 109 -11.10 25.76 7.81
CA LYS A 109 -12.42 26.10 7.26
C LYS A 109 -13.52 25.62 8.20
N PRO A 110 -14.59 26.42 8.41
CA PRO A 110 -15.72 25.97 9.21
C PRO A 110 -16.40 24.76 8.56
N VAL A 111 -16.76 23.78 9.38
CA VAL A 111 -17.54 22.62 8.95
C VAL A 111 -19.00 22.94 9.15
N TYR A 112 -19.74 23.06 8.06
CA TYR A 112 -21.18 23.35 8.08
C TYR A 112 -22.01 22.07 8.12
N VAL A 113 -23.25 22.15 8.61
CA VAL A 113 -24.19 21.02 8.57
C VAL A 113 -24.51 20.63 7.12
N SER A 114 -24.59 21.60 6.21
CA SER A 114 -24.73 21.36 4.76
C SER A 114 -23.58 20.54 4.19
N THR A 115 -22.33 20.81 4.62
CA THR A 115 -21.16 20.04 4.23
C THR A 115 -21.16 18.63 4.84
N VAL A 116 -21.61 18.47 6.08
CA VAL A 116 -21.76 17.16 6.74
C VAL A 116 -22.81 16.34 6.00
N ASN A 117 -23.88 16.97 5.52
CA ASN A 117 -25.00 16.35 4.82
C ASN A 117 -25.56 15.11 5.55
N PRO A 118 -26.19 15.28 6.71
CA PRO A 118 -26.63 14.16 7.53
C PRO A 118 -27.66 13.26 6.82
N GLU A 119 -28.46 13.79 5.90
CA GLU A 119 -29.41 13.00 5.11
C GLU A 119 -28.73 11.97 4.20
N THR A 120 -27.65 12.37 3.52
CA THR A 120 -26.86 11.43 2.72
C THR A 120 -26.16 10.41 3.62
N ARG A 121 -25.68 10.83 4.78
CA ARG A 121 -24.97 9.94 5.70
C ARG A 121 -25.84 8.86 6.30
N ILE A 122 -27.07 9.18 6.69
CA ILE A 122 -28.00 8.15 7.19
C ILE A 122 -28.34 7.14 6.10
N LYS A 123 -28.45 7.56 4.83
CA LYS A 123 -28.67 6.65 3.70
C LYS A 123 -27.45 5.74 3.51
N VAL A 124 -26.24 6.29 3.55
CA VAL A 124 -25.00 5.49 3.43
C VAL A 124 -24.89 4.52 4.60
N ALA A 125 -25.11 4.96 5.83
CA ALA A 125 -25.02 4.08 7.00
C ALA A 125 -26.12 3.00 6.99
N SER A 126 -27.36 3.30 6.56
CA SER A 126 -28.41 2.29 6.40
C SER A 126 -28.04 1.27 5.29
N ASN A 127 -27.50 1.73 4.16
CA ASN A 127 -27.05 0.84 3.09
C ASN A 127 -25.92 -0.05 3.56
N LEU A 128 -24.96 0.45 4.36
CA LEU A 128 -23.91 -0.36 4.97
C LEU A 128 -24.50 -1.45 5.87
N LEU A 129 -25.50 -1.15 6.69
CA LEU A 129 -26.20 -2.18 7.47
C LEU A 129 -26.83 -3.24 6.55
N HIS A 130 -27.47 -2.83 5.46
CA HIS A 130 -28.05 -3.77 4.46
C HIS A 130 -26.97 -4.63 3.80
N ASP A 131 -25.81 -4.06 3.49
CA ASP A 131 -24.69 -4.79 2.89
C ASP A 131 -24.14 -5.89 3.81
N TYR A 132 -24.34 -5.75 5.13
CA TYR A 132 -24.04 -6.76 6.13
C TYR A 132 -25.24 -7.64 6.53
N GLY A 133 -26.32 -7.62 5.74
CA GLY A 133 -27.48 -8.49 5.95
C GLY A 133 -28.50 -7.97 6.96
N TYR A 134 -28.36 -6.75 7.46
CA TYR A 134 -29.37 -6.10 8.32
C TYR A 134 -30.38 -5.34 7.46
N PHE A 135 -31.17 -6.06 6.65
CA PHE A 135 -32.09 -5.45 5.69
C PHE A 135 -33.20 -4.58 6.33
N GLY A 136 -33.51 -4.84 7.60
CA GLY A 136 -34.38 -3.97 8.40
C GLY A 136 -33.64 -2.79 9.05
N GLY A 137 -32.34 -2.71 8.87
CA GLY A 137 -31.50 -1.69 9.48
C GLY A 137 -31.83 -0.28 9.01
N LYS A 138 -31.97 0.63 9.96
CA LYS A 138 -32.36 2.03 9.69
C LYS A 138 -31.55 2.97 10.56
N VAL A 139 -31.08 4.04 9.95
CA VAL A 139 -30.40 5.12 10.66
C VAL A 139 -31.20 6.41 10.51
N THR A 140 -31.40 7.10 11.62
CA THR A 140 -32.08 8.41 11.65
C THR A 140 -31.20 9.43 12.34
N TYR A 141 -31.47 10.72 12.11
CA TYR A 141 -30.74 11.78 12.78
C TYR A 141 -31.64 12.85 13.36
N ARG A 142 -31.14 13.58 14.35
CA ARG A 142 -31.72 14.77 14.91
C ARG A 142 -30.70 15.88 15.01
N VAL A 143 -31.16 17.12 14.76
CA VAL A 143 -30.38 18.33 14.94
C VAL A 143 -30.62 18.86 16.35
N ASP A 144 -29.59 18.85 17.17
CA ASP A 144 -29.63 19.33 18.54
C ASP A 144 -29.09 20.76 18.63
N SER A 145 -29.98 21.71 18.95
CA SER A 145 -29.61 23.11 19.16
C SER A 145 -28.68 23.27 20.37
N THR A 146 -27.79 24.24 20.30
CA THR A 146 -26.90 24.63 21.40
C THR A 146 -27.34 26.01 21.94
N ARG A 147 -26.58 26.56 22.89
CA ARG A 147 -26.85 27.96 23.36
C ARG A 147 -26.75 28.99 22.23
N ASN A 148 -25.99 28.68 21.18
CA ASN A 148 -25.91 29.53 19.99
C ASN A 148 -26.78 28.92 18.89
N PRO A 149 -27.83 29.60 18.40
CA PRO A 149 -28.74 29.07 17.38
C PRO A 149 -28.05 28.80 16.02
N ARG A 150 -26.89 29.43 15.76
CA ARG A 150 -26.10 29.21 14.55
C ARG A 150 -25.06 28.08 14.67
N ALA A 151 -25.10 27.31 15.77
CA ALA A 151 -24.18 26.19 16.00
C ALA A 151 -24.97 25.01 16.58
N VAL A 152 -24.82 23.84 15.95
CA VAL A 152 -25.60 22.65 16.30
C VAL A 152 -24.70 21.42 16.48
N LYS A 153 -25.23 20.45 17.19
CA LYS A 153 -24.71 19.08 17.26
C LYS A 153 -25.69 18.14 16.58
N LEU A 154 -25.20 16.99 16.16
CA LEU A 154 -26.05 15.94 15.59
C LEU A 154 -26.14 14.77 16.55
N SER A 155 -27.33 14.19 16.66
CA SER A 155 -27.56 12.90 17.30
C SER A 155 -28.06 11.92 16.26
N TYR A 156 -27.56 10.68 16.32
CA TYR A 156 -27.98 9.61 15.43
C TYR A 156 -28.56 8.46 16.25
N ASP A 157 -29.62 7.87 15.70
CA ASP A 157 -30.23 6.65 16.21
C ASP A 157 -30.05 5.56 15.15
N ILE A 158 -29.28 4.52 15.49
CA ILE A 158 -29.01 3.35 14.64
C ILE A 158 -29.88 2.20 15.17
N ASP A 159 -30.79 1.73 14.37
CA ASP A 159 -31.52 0.49 14.62
C ASP A 159 -30.97 -0.57 13.65
N MET A 160 -30.29 -1.57 14.19
CA MET A 160 -29.67 -2.61 13.34
C MET A 160 -30.70 -3.58 12.75
N GLY A 161 -31.82 -3.81 13.46
CA GLY A 161 -32.74 -4.87 13.09
C GLY A 161 -32.14 -6.28 13.30
N ASN A 162 -32.72 -7.28 12.63
CA ASN A 162 -32.24 -8.66 12.72
C ASN A 162 -31.32 -9.01 11.55
N PRO A 163 -30.23 -9.76 11.79
CA PRO A 163 -29.36 -10.24 10.73
C PRO A 163 -30.05 -11.29 9.86
N TYR A 164 -29.67 -11.36 8.60
CA TYR A 164 -30.04 -12.40 7.67
C TYR A 164 -28.89 -13.35 7.42
N TYR A 165 -29.17 -14.64 7.36
CA TYR A 165 -28.22 -15.72 7.14
C TYR A 165 -28.41 -16.34 5.77
N ILE A 166 -27.35 -16.86 5.19
CA ILE A 166 -27.42 -17.58 3.93
C ILE A 166 -28.04 -18.96 4.16
N ASP A 167 -29.15 -19.27 3.49
CA ASP A 167 -29.81 -20.56 3.55
C ASP A 167 -29.14 -21.55 2.60
N THR A 168 -29.13 -21.21 1.31
CA THR A 168 -28.54 -22.06 0.26
C THR A 168 -27.77 -21.20 -0.74
N VAL A 169 -26.70 -21.79 -1.31
CA VAL A 169 -25.90 -21.18 -2.37
C VAL A 169 -25.85 -22.12 -3.55
N THR A 170 -26.32 -21.67 -4.73
CA THR A 170 -26.25 -22.40 -5.97
C THR A 170 -25.52 -21.64 -7.06
N TYR A 171 -24.82 -22.38 -7.93
CA TYR A 171 -24.15 -21.84 -9.11
C TYR A 171 -24.94 -22.37 -10.33
N GLU A 172 -25.54 -21.47 -11.08
CA GLU A 172 -26.49 -21.86 -12.15
C GLU A 172 -26.22 -21.08 -13.44
N GLY A 173 -26.48 -21.68 -14.58
CA GLY A 173 -26.42 -21.01 -15.89
C GLY A 173 -25.04 -20.82 -16.47
N PHE A 174 -24.00 -21.39 -15.89
CA PHE A 174 -22.66 -21.39 -16.46
C PHE A 174 -22.53 -22.35 -17.64
N ARG A 175 -21.60 -22.07 -18.57
CA ARG A 175 -21.27 -23.02 -19.65
C ARG A 175 -20.62 -24.28 -19.07
N PRO A 176 -20.76 -25.46 -19.73
CA PRO A 176 -20.28 -26.74 -19.17
C PRO A 176 -18.80 -26.69 -18.71
N GLN A 177 -17.92 -25.99 -19.46
CA GLN A 177 -16.50 -25.89 -19.13
C GLN A 177 -16.26 -25.06 -17.87
N THR A 178 -16.92 -23.89 -17.74
CA THR A 178 -16.80 -23.03 -16.55
C THR A 178 -17.52 -23.62 -15.35
N ASP A 179 -18.62 -24.32 -15.57
CA ASP A 179 -19.35 -25.06 -14.54
C ASP A 179 -18.47 -26.17 -13.94
N SER A 180 -17.82 -26.97 -14.80
CA SER A 180 -16.85 -27.98 -14.37
C SER A 180 -15.72 -27.42 -13.55
N LEU A 181 -15.20 -26.22 -13.92
CA LEU A 181 -14.16 -25.52 -13.13
C LEU A 181 -14.68 -25.11 -11.75
N ILE A 182 -15.89 -24.58 -11.67
CA ILE A 182 -16.51 -24.19 -10.39
C ILE A 182 -16.64 -25.40 -9.48
N HIS A 183 -17.15 -26.53 -10.02
CA HIS A 183 -17.33 -27.74 -9.24
C HIS A 183 -16.01 -28.38 -8.80
N ALA A 184 -14.95 -28.31 -9.63
CA ALA A 184 -13.62 -28.81 -9.28
C ALA A 184 -12.97 -28.04 -8.12
N HIS A 185 -13.38 -26.77 -7.90
CA HIS A 185 -12.87 -25.89 -6.85
C HIS A 185 -13.97 -25.47 -5.86
N PHE A 186 -14.99 -26.34 -5.70
CA PHE A 186 -16.15 -26.06 -4.87
C PHE A 186 -15.80 -25.90 -3.39
N ASP A 187 -14.83 -26.66 -2.90
CA ASP A 187 -14.37 -26.59 -1.50
C ASP A 187 -13.65 -25.28 -1.16
N GLU A 188 -13.19 -24.54 -2.17
CA GLU A 188 -12.53 -23.23 -2.01
C GLU A 188 -13.51 -22.06 -1.93
N ARG A 189 -14.82 -22.32 -2.03
CA ARG A 189 -15.84 -21.26 -1.96
C ARG A 189 -15.79 -20.50 -0.64
N LEU A 190 -16.07 -19.22 -0.68
CA LEU A 190 -16.04 -18.33 0.48
C LEU A 190 -17.41 -18.19 1.16
N ILE A 191 -18.47 -18.69 0.54
CA ILE A 191 -19.85 -18.52 0.97
C ILE A 191 -20.43 -19.89 1.32
N HIS A 192 -20.93 -20.03 2.55
CA HIS A 192 -21.52 -21.29 3.02
C HIS A 192 -22.92 -21.06 3.59
N SER A 193 -23.72 -22.13 3.60
CA SER A 193 -25.00 -22.13 4.31
C SER A 193 -24.77 -21.91 5.80
N GLY A 194 -25.55 -21.03 6.41
CA GLY A 194 -25.41 -20.61 7.80
C GLY A 194 -24.53 -19.37 8.03
N ASP A 195 -23.77 -18.94 7.03
CA ASP A 195 -22.99 -17.71 7.13
C ASP A 195 -23.90 -16.48 7.19
N ASN A 196 -23.44 -15.40 7.84
CA ASN A 196 -24.10 -14.12 7.76
C ASN A 196 -24.03 -13.60 6.31
N PHE A 197 -25.12 -12.98 5.85
CA PHE A 197 -25.09 -12.27 4.58
C PHE A 197 -24.11 -11.09 4.67
N ASP A 198 -23.10 -11.06 3.80
CA ASP A 198 -22.09 -9.99 3.74
C ASP A 198 -21.71 -9.76 2.26
N VAL A 199 -22.07 -8.59 1.73
CA VAL A 199 -21.76 -8.21 0.34
C VAL A 199 -20.24 -8.17 0.10
N THR A 200 -19.44 -7.93 1.11
CA THR A 200 -17.97 -7.97 0.99
C THR A 200 -17.50 -9.39 0.66
N VAL A 201 -18.05 -10.41 1.33
CA VAL A 201 -17.74 -11.81 1.07
C VAL A 201 -18.27 -12.24 -0.29
N LEU A 202 -19.47 -11.77 -0.68
CA LEU A 202 -20.01 -12.00 -2.03
C LEU A 202 -19.06 -11.45 -3.10
N ASN A 203 -18.54 -10.24 -2.94
CA ASN A 203 -17.59 -9.65 -3.88
C ASN A 203 -16.26 -10.40 -3.91
N GLN A 204 -15.80 -10.91 -2.77
CA GLN A 204 -14.60 -11.76 -2.71
C GLN A 204 -14.82 -13.09 -3.45
N GLU A 205 -15.98 -13.72 -3.30
CA GLU A 205 -16.33 -14.93 -4.04
C GLU A 205 -16.40 -14.67 -5.55
N ARG A 206 -16.99 -13.54 -5.94
CA ARG A 206 -17.00 -13.09 -7.34
C ARG A 206 -15.58 -12.98 -7.88
N GLN A 207 -14.69 -12.33 -7.11
CA GLN A 207 -13.29 -12.19 -7.50
C GLN A 207 -12.58 -13.53 -7.59
N ARG A 208 -12.83 -14.45 -6.63
CA ARG A 208 -12.27 -15.81 -6.67
C ARG A 208 -12.67 -16.57 -7.94
N LEU A 209 -13.95 -16.47 -8.33
CA LEU A 209 -14.43 -17.10 -9.57
C LEU A 209 -13.77 -16.50 -10.81
N ILE A 210 -13.63 -15.19 -10.87
CA ILE A 210 -12.96 -14.51 -11.99
C ILE A 210 -11.47 -14.88 -12.05
N ASP A 211 -10.80 -14.95 -10.91
CA ASP A 211 -9.40 -15.36 -10.86
C ASP A 211 -9.24 -16.81 -11.29
N LEU A 212 -10.15 -17.71 -10.86
CA LEU A 212 -10.22 -19.09 -11.31
C LEU A 212 -10.38 -19.17 -12.84
N PHE A 213 -11.32 -18.42 -13.41
CA PHE A 213 -11.53 -18.40 -14.86
C PHE A 213 -10.32 -17.85 -15.61
N ARG A 214 -9.73 -16.74 -15.14
CA ARG A 214 -8.54 -16.13 -15.76
C ARG A 214 -7.30 -17.03 -15.66
N ASP A 215 -7.20 -17.84 -14.63
CA ASP A 215 -6.12 -18.81 -14.52
C ASP A 215 -6.31 -20.03 -15.42
N ASN A 216 -7.51 -20.24 -15.92
CA ASN A 216 -7.87 -21.31 -16.86
C ASN A 216 -8.15 -20.79 -18.29
N GLY A 217 -7.56 -19.65 -18.65
CA GLY A 217 -7.54 -19.18 -20.03
C GLY A 217 -8.57 -18.12 -20.40
N TYR A 218 -9.54 -17.81 -19.55
CA TYR A 218 -10.57 -16.81 -19.85
C TYR A 218 -10.04 -15.39 -19.65
N TYR A 219 -9.16 -14.94 -20.54
CA TYR A 219 -8.45 -13.67 -20.42
C TYR A 219 -9.36 -12.45 -20.20
N TYR A 220 -10.51 -12.40 -20.87
CA TYR A 220 -11.47 -11.30 -20.78
C TYR A 220 -12.49 -11.46 -19.67
N ALA A 221 -12.38 -12.47 -18.78
CA ALA A 221 -13.28 -12.59 -17.65
C ALA A 221 -13.21 -11.35 -16.73
N ARG A 222 -14.37 -10.81 -16.32
CA ARG A 222 -14.50 -9.59 -15.51
C ARG A 222 -15.57 -9.77 -14.44
N ASN A 223 -15.44 -9.06 -13.33
CA ASN A 223 -16.36 -9.11 -12.20
C ASN A 223 -17.81 -8.79 -12.60
N GLU A 224 -18.02 -7.94 -13.60
CA GLU A 224 -19.35 -7.55 -14.08
C GLU A 224 -20.10 -8.72 -14.75
N PHE A 225 -19.42 -9.80 -15.10
CA PHE A 225 -20.03 -10.96 -15.77
C PHE A 225 -20.66 -11.96 -14.80
N ILE A 226 -20.50 -11.77 -13.49
CA ILE A 226 -21.11 -12.61 -12.47
C ILE A 226 -22.08 -11.77 -11.65
N THR A 227 -23.30 -12.24 -11.49
CA THR A 227 -24.38 -11.60 -10.76
C THR A 227 -24.85 -12.50 -9.63
N PHE A 228 -25.24 -11.90 -8.52
CA PHE A 228 -25.91 -12.58 -7.40
C PHE A 228 -27.40 -12.27 -7.43
N LEU A 229 -28.21 -13.30 -7.36
CA LEU A 229 -29.64 -13.21 -7.17
C LEU A 229 -29.96 -13.68 -5.75
N ALA A 230 -30.49 -12.78 -4.94
CA ALA A 230 -30.82 -13.03 -3.55
C ALA A 230 -32.34 -13.05 -3.35
N ASP A 231 -32.88 -14.16 -2.85
CA ASP A 231 -34.28 -14.29 -2.46
C ASP A 231 -34.38 -14.27 -0.93
N THR A 232 -35.07 -13.25 -0.40
CA THR A 232 -35.30 -13.01 1.03
C THR A 232 -36.73 -13.29 1.45
N ILE A 233 -37.61 -13.70 0.50
CA ILE A 233 -39.05 -13.79 0.69
C ILE A 233 -39.47 -15.16 1.24
N MET A 234 -38.81 -16.23 0.76
CA MET A 234 -39.24 -17.60 1.07
C MET A 234 -39.14 -17.96 2.54
N ARG A 235 -38.11 -17.44 3.24
CA ARG A 235 -37.90 -17.67 4.68
C ARG A 235 -37.38 -16.43 5.37
N LYS A 236 -38.17 -15.88 6.30
CA LYS A 236 -37.80 -14.70 7.06
C LYS A 236 -36.47 -14.93 7.82
N GLY A 237 -35.52 -14.00 7.71
CA GLY A 237 -34.20 -14.10 8.33
C GLY A 237 -33.19 -14.92 7.54
N TYR A 238 -33.55 -15.43 6.36
CA TYR A 238 -32.66 -16.21 5.51
C TYR A 238 -32.65 -15.71 4.08
N VAL A 239 -31.53 -15.90 3.40
CA VAL A 239 -31.32 -15.54 1.99
C VAL A 239 -30.98 -16.77 1.19
N LYS A 240 -31.75 -17.06 0.18
CA LYS A 240 -31.40 -18.07 -0.84
C LYS A 240 -30.60 -17.34 -1.93
N LEU A 241 -29.36 -17.76 -2.14
CA LEU A 241 -28.42 -17.09 -3.04
C LEU A 241 -28.16 -17.93 -4.29
N LYS A 242 -28.34 -17.32 -5.46
CA LYS A 242 -27.95 -17.90 -6.74
C LYS A 242 -26.85 -17.06 -7.37
N ILE A 243 -25.76 -17.71 -7.76
CA ILE A 243 -24.65 -17.12 -8.47
C ILE A 243 -24.79 -17.49 -9.94
N VAL A 244 -24.99 -16.48 -10.78
CA VAL A 244 -25.32 -16.68 -12.19
C VAL A 244 -24.44 -15.81 -13.10
N PRO A 245 -24.12 -16.26 -14.32
CA PRO A 245 -23.50 -15.40 -15.31
C PRO A 245 -24.51 -14.35 -15.79
N ARG A 246 -24.01 -13.17 -16.14
CA ARG A 246 -24.83 -12.12 -16.75
C ARG A 246 -25.29 -12.54 -18.15
N GLN A 247 -26.48 -12.11 -18.54
CA GLN A 247 -27.08 -12.51 -19.83
C GLN A 247 -26.29 -12.02 -21.06
N SER A 248 -25.60 -10.88 -20.97
CA SER A 248 -24.86 -10.26 -22.07
C SER A 248 -23.36 -10.33 -21.86
N ILE A 249 -22.76 -11.50 -21.97
CA ILE A 249 -21.31 -11.68 -21.94
C ILE A 249 -20.80 -11.75 -23.39
N PRO A 250 -19.80 -10.92 -23.78
CA PRO A 250 -19.20 -11.01 -25.12
C PRO A 250 -18.61 -12.39 -25.38
N GLU A 251 -18.77 -12.89 -26.62
CA GLU A 251 -18.22 -14.20 -27.02
C GLU A 251 -16.72 -14.34 -26.76
N GLU A 252 -15.97 -13.25 -26.87
CA GLU A 252 -14.53 -13.21 -26.59
C GLU A 252 -14.22 -13.57 -25.12
N ALA A 253 -15.09 -13.16 -24.19
CA ALA A 253 -14.91 -13.44 -22.78
C ALA A 253 -15.28 -14.90 -22.39
N LEU A 254 -15.94 -15.61 -23.30
CA LEU A 254 -16.37 -16.99 -23.12
C LEU A 254 -15.41 -18.01 -23.76
N ARG A 255 -14.28 -17.54 -24.32
CA ARG A 255 -13.25 -18.37 -24.94
C ARG A 255 -12.04 -18.54 -24.06
N THR A 256 -11.37 -19.67 -24.22
CA THR A 256 -10.08 -19.94 -23.59
C THR A 256 -8.96 -19.51 -24.54
N TYR A 257 -8.01 -18.76 -24.00
CA TYR A 257 -6.88 -18.23 -24.77
C TYR A 257 -5.59 -18.95 -24.42
N HIS A 258 -4.72 -19.07 -25.44
CA HIS A 258 -3.39 -19.65 -25.34
C HIS A 258 -2.32 -18.59 -25.64
N ILE A 259 -1.17 -18.74 -25.01
CA ILE A 259 -0.04 -17.83 -25.23
C ILE A 259 0.56 -18.03 -26.61
N GLY A 260 0.66 -16.97 -27.38
CA GLY A 260 1.30 -16.92 -28.68
C GLY A 260 2.80 -16.60 -28.60
N HIS A 261 3.25 -15.72 -29.51
CA HIS A 261 4.60 -15.23 -29.53
C HIS A 261 4.84 -14.18 -28.46
N THR A 262 6.02 -14.20 -27.81
CA THR A 262 6.38 -13.18 -26.82
C THR A 262 7.43 -12.24 -27.39
N SER A 263 7.15 -10.97 -27.44
CA SER A 263 8.03 -9.90 -27.92
C SER A 263 8.37 -8.95 -26.78
N VAL A 264 9.65 -8.78 -26.45
CA VAL A 264 10.12 -7.87 -25.42
C VAL A 264 10.86 -6.70 -26.03
N TYR A 265 10.37 -5.51 -25.81
CA TYR A 265 10.96 -4.24 -26.28
C TYR A 265 11.73 -3.62 -25.12
N LEU A 266 13.05 -3.55 -25.28
CA LEU A 266 13.95 -3.00 -24.28
C LEU A 266 14.34 -1.57 -24.68
N THR A 267 13.74 -0.59 -24.02
CA THR A 267 14.08 0.83 -24.19
C THR A 267 15.25 1.18 -23.26
N GLY A 268 16.23 1.91 -23.74
CA GLY A 268 17.36 2.39 -22.94
C GLY A 268 16.94 3.35 -21.82
N TYR A 269 17.83 3.60 -20.87
CA TYR A 269 17.53 4.46 -19.72
C TYR A 269 17.34 5.95 -20.07
N ASN A 270 17.87 6.41 -21.21
CA ASN A 270 17.61 7.75 -21.76
C ASN A 270 16.44 7.77 -22.78
N GLY A 271 15.71 6.66 -22.92
CA GLY A 271 14.61 6.55 -23.88
C GLY A 271 15.02 6.09 -25.28
N GLU A 272 16.24 5.54 -25.45
CA GLU A 272 16.69 4.99 -26.73
C GLU A 272 15.76 3.86 -27.16
N GLN A 273 15.18 4.03 -28.35
CA GLN A 273 14.25 3.04 -28.91
C GLN A 273 15.01 1.84 -29.48
N PRO A 274 14.42 0.65 -29.46
CA PRO A 274 15.01 -0.53 -30.07
C PRO A 274 15.22 -0.37 -31.58
N ASP A 275 16.43 -0.66 -32.05
CA ASP A 275 16.86 -0.61 -33.47
C ASP A 275 17.33 -1.96 -34.02
N ASP A 276 17.50 -2.94 -33.16
CA ASP A 276 17.92 -4.31 -33.50
C ASP A 276 17.06 -5.36 -32.78
N SER A 277 17.15 -6.61 -33.19
CA SER A 277 16.37 -7.70 -32.59
C SER A 277 17.11 -9.02 -32.52
N LEU A 278 16.94 -9.72 -31.39
CA LEU A 278 17.38 -11.09 -31.20
C LEU A 278 16.16 -12.02 -31.28
N LYS A 279 16.03 -12.73 -32.40
CA LYS A 279 14.92 -13.64 -32.66
C LYS A 279 15.24 -15.05 -32.23
N MET A 280 14.36 -15.65 -31.42
CA MET A 280 14.33 -17.04 -31.03
C MET A 280 12.98 -17.66 -31.41
N ARG A 281 12.88 -18.97 -31.47
CA ARG A 281 11.69 -19.68 -31.98
C ARG A 281 10.35 -19.14 -31.50
N ASN A 282 10.24 -18.79 -30.21
CA ASN A 282 8.98 -18.36 -29.58
C ASN A 282 9.12 -17.05 -28.78
N PHE A 283 10.27 -16.36 -28.89
CA PHE A 283 10.61 -15.22 -28.08
C PHE A 283 11.53 -14.28 -28.84
N THR A 284 11.15 -13.03 -28.94
CA THR A 284 11.97 -12.00 -29.61
C THR A 284 12.31 -10.88 -28.65
N ILE A 285 13.55 -10.45 -28.61
CA ILE A 285 13.99 -9.29 -27.86
C ILE A 285 14.35 -8.18 -28.86
N TYR A 286 13.69 -7.06 -28.77
CA TYR A 286 14.04 -5.83 -29.48
C TYR A 286 14.86 -4.95 -28.53
N TYR A 287 15.98 -4.42 -29.01
CA TYR A 287 16.92 -3.67 -28.18
C TYR A 287 17.67 -2.64 -29.02
N SER A 288 18.33 -1.67 -28.38
CA SER A 288 19.22 -0.70 -29.01
C SER A 288 20.68 -1.08 -28.81
N GLY A 289 21.50 -0.79 -29.85
CA GLY A 289 22.95 -1.00 -29.82
C GLY A 289 23.38 -2.41 -30.18
N LYS A 290 24.68 -2.73 -30.00
CA LYS A 290 25.32 -3.96 -30.50
C LYS A 290 24.85 -5.27 -29.84
N LYS A 291 24.26 -5.22 -28.64
CA LYS A 291 23.83 -6.42 -27.88
C LYS A 291 22.71 -6.02 -26.93
N PRO A 292 21.75 -6.94 -26.63
CA PRO A 292 20.70 -6.68 -25.65
C PRO A 292 21.27 -6.22 -24.31
N GLY A 293 20.69 -5.21 -23.70
CA GLY A 293 21.11 -4.67 -22.40
C GLY A 293 21.07 -5.68 -21.25
N ILE A 294 20.36 -6.80 -21.42
CA ILE A 294 20.32 -7.94 -20.49
C ILE A 294 20.56 -9.24 -21.27
N ARG A 295 21.18 -10.24 -20.66
CA ARG A 295 21.40 -11.53 -21.31
C ARG A 295 20.09 -12.27 -21.53
N TYR A 296 19.92 -12.88 -22.71
CA TYR A 296 18.73 -13.67 -23.06
C TYR A 296 18.34 -14.68 -21.96
N GLY A 297 19.29 -15.50 -21.48
CA GLY A 297 19.01 -16.51 -20.47
C GLY A 297 18.57 -15.96 -19.13
N VAL A 298 18.98 -14.74 -18.75
CA VAL A 298 18.51 -14.06 -17.54
C VAL A 298 17.07 -13.60 -17.72
N LEU A 299 16.78 -12.95 -18.83
CA LEU A 299 15.45 -12.44 -19.15
C LEU A 299 14.44 -13.59 -19.35
N ARG A 300 14.78 -14.56 -20.22
CA ARG A 300 13.88 -15.68 -20.56
C ARG A 300 13.46 -16.52 -19.35
N LYS A 301 14.35 -16.71 -18.38
CA LYS A 301 14.05 -17.44 -17.14
C LYS A 301 13.03 -16.72 -16.26
N ARG A 302 12.71 -15.47 -16.53
CA ARG A 302 11.69 -14.70 -15.76
C ARG A 302 10.27 -14.85 -16.32
N PHE A 303 10.13 -15.44 -17.51
CA PHE A 303 8.83 -15.73 -18.11
C PHE A 303 8.37 -17.13 -17.75
N LEU A 304 7.25 -17.20 -17.00
CA LEU A 304 6.70 -18.45 -16.46
C LEU A 304 5.79 -19.20 -17.45
N TYR A 305 5.55 -18.61 -18.60
CA TYR A 305 4.68 -19.20 -19.63
C TYR A 305 5.47 -19.45 -20.91
N ARG A 306 4.94 -20.35 -21.73
CA ARG A 306 5.49 -20.71 -23.04
C ARG A 306 4.42 -20.60 -24.09
N LYS A 307 4.84 -20.50 -25.36
CA LYS A 307 3.92 -20.54 -26.49
C LYS A 307 3.10 -21.85 -26.48
N GLY A 308 1.78 -21.73 -26.68
CA GLY A 308 0.84 -22.84 -26.69
C GLY A 308 0.27 -23.19 -25.31
N GLU A 309 0.80 -22.69 -24.23
CA GLU A 309 0.21 -22.89 -22.89
C GLU A 309 -1.04 -22.04 -22.73
N VAL A 310 -1.99 -22.53 -21.95
CA VAL A 310 -3.20 -21.78 -21.58
C VAL A 310 -2.79 -20.54 -20.80
N TYR A 311 -3.43 -19.42 -21.13
CA TYR A 311 -3.23 -18.18 -20.38
C TYR A 311 -3.57 -18.38 -18.89
N SER A 312 -2.77 -17.81 -18.03
CA SER A 312 -3.00 -17.75 -16.58
C SER A 312 -2.59 -16.40 -16.03
N GLN A 313 -3.50 -15.74 -15.34
CA GLN A 313 -3.24 -14.46 -14.68
C GLN A 313 -2.20 -14.58 -13.58
N THR A 314 -2.24 -15.66 -12.82
CA THR A 314 -1.26 -15.95 -11.78
C THR A 314 0.15 -16.06 -12.36
N ARG A 315 0.34 -16.75 -13.49
CA ARG A 315 1.64 -16.83 -14.16
C ARG A 315 2.08 -15.49 -14.73
N GLN A 316 1.15 -14.69 -15.25
CA GLN A 316 1.42 -13.32 -15.69
C GLN A 316 1.93 -12.46 -14.53
N ASN A 317 1.23 -12.45 -13.40
CA ASN A 317 1.59 -11.67 -12.22
C ASN A 317 2.97 -12.09 -11.68
N TYR A 318 3.24 -13.38 -11.58
CA TYR A 318 4.56 -13.86 -11.17
C TYR A 318 5.67 -13.49 -12.17
N THR A 319 5.39 -13.50 -13.48
CA THR A 319 6.34 -13.04 -14.51
C THR A 319 6.67 -11.56 -14.31
N GLN A 320 5.65 -10.75 -14.08
CA GLN A 320 5.80 -9.32 -13.84
C GLN A 320 6.61 -9.04 -12.57
N GLU A 321 6.29 -9.74 -11.48
CA GLU A 321 7.08 -9.67 -10.25
C GLU A 321 8.52 -10.15 -10.44
N ALA A 322 8.74 -11.22 -11.20
CA ALA A 322 10.07 -11.75 -11.45
C ALA A 322 10.95 -10.78 -12.26
N LEU A 323 10.34 -10.02 -13.20
CA LEU A 323 11.01 -8.93 -13.92
C LEU A 323 11.31 -7.75 -13.01
N ALA A 324 10.36 -7.33 -12.19
CA ALA A 324 10.54 -6.24 -11.22
C ALA A 324 11.67 -6.55 -10.21
N ARG A 325 11.75 -7.78 -9.75
CA ARG A 325 12.81 -8.25 -8.81
C ARG A 325 14.22 -8.22 -9.39
N LEU A 326 14.38 -8.15 -10.72
CA LEU A 326 15.70 -7.93 -11.31
C LEU A 326 16.30 -6.58 -10.92
N GLY A 327 15.45 -5.58 -10.58
CA GLY A 327 15.89 -4.24 -10.20
C GLY A 327 16.61 -3.48 -11.32
N VAL A 328 16.49 -3.96 -12.56
CA VAL A 328 17.16 -3.37 -13.73
C VAL A 328 16.22 -2.52 -14.58
N PHE A 329 14.93 -2.70 -14.42
CA PHE A 329 13.90 -1.98 -15.15
C PHE A 329 13.22 -0.94 -14.26
N LYS A 330 13.02 0.25 -14.78
CA LYS A 330 12.22 1.33 -14.17
C LYS A 330 10.74 0.97 -14.17
N PHE A 331 10.28 0.38 -15.28
CA PHE A 331 8.94 -0.19 -15.42
C PHE A 331 8.95 -1.32 -16.46
N SER A 332 7.95 -2.19 -16.38
CA SER A 332 7.64 -3.19 -17.40
C SER A 332 6.14 -3.28 -17.55
N GLU A 333 5.65 -3.13 -18.77
CA GLU A 333 4.24 -3.17 -19.13
C GLU A 333 3.97 -4.35 -20.02
N PHE A 334 2.88 -5.08 -19.75
CA PHE A 334 2.46 -6.25 -20.51
C PHE A 334 1.20 -5.93 -21.30
N GLN A 335 1.25 -6.18 -22.59
CA GLN A 335 0.12 -6.03 -23.51
C GLN A 335 -0.15 -7.39 -24.15
N TYR A 336 -1.39 -7.83 -24.10
CA TYR A 336 -1.85 -9.07 -24.72
C TYR A 336 -2.77 -8.72 -25.87
N THR A 337 -2.45 -9.18 -27.06
CA THR A 337 -3.22 -8.89 -28.26
C THR A 337 -3.70 -10.20 -28.87
N PRO A 338 -5.01 -10.42 -28.99
CA PRO A 338 -5.54 -11.60 -29.67
C PRO A 338 -5.21 -11.54 -31.14
N ARG A 339 -4.89 -12.70 -31.74
CA ARG A 339 -4.75 -12.82 -33.17
C ARG A 339 -6.11 -12.78 -33.87
N THR A 340 -6.12 -12.51 -35.13
CA THR A 340 -7.32 -12.52 -35.98
C THR A 340 -7.45 -13.81 -36.76
N GLY A 341 -8.64 -14.11 -37.27
CA GLY A 341 -8.88 -15.26 -38.15
C GLY A 341 -8.92 -16.61 -37.43
N ALA A 342 -8.24 -17.62 -37.97
CA ALA A 342 -8.25 -18.98 -37.45
C ALA A 342 -7.56 -19.15 -36.09
N GLU A 343 -6.63 -18.25 -35.75
CA GLU A 343 -5.87 -18.27 -34.48
C GLU A 343 -6.42 -17.27 -33.45
N LYS A 344 -7.68 -16.89 -33.53
CA LYS A 344 -8.33 -15.87 -32.66
C LYS A 344 -8.26 -16.17 -31.15
N ASP A 345 -8.00 -17.40 -30.78
CA ASP A 345 -7.86 -17.85 -29.40
C ASP A 345 -6.38 -17.82 -28.93
N THR A 346 -5.50 -17.18 -29.69
CA THR A 346 -4.08 -17.02 -29.36
C THR A 346 -3.78 -15.56 -29.01
N LEU A 347 -3.13 -15.36 -27.86
CA LEU A 347 -2.68 -14.05 -27.35
C LEU A 347 -1.20 -13.88 -27.61
N ASP A 348 -0.81 -12.98 -28.48
CA ASP A 348 0.58 -12.52 -28.59
C ASP A 348 0.89 -11.56 -27.44
N VAL A 349 2.05 -11.77 -26.82
CA VAL A 349 2.47 -11.01 -25.65
C VAL A 349 3.53 -9.99 -26.06
N ARG A 350 3.26 -8.73 -25.83
CA ARG A 350 4.21 -7.64 -25.97
C ARG A 350 4.57 -7.12 -24.58
N VAL A 351 5.87 -7.05 -24.28
CA VAL A 351 6.39 -6.49 -23.05
C VAL A 351 7.25 -5.29 -23.38
N ASN A 352 6.82 -4.11 -22.95
CA ASN A 352 7.60 -2.88 -23.04
C ASN A 352 8.34 -2.68 -21.72
N ALA A 353 9.67 -2.73 -21.72
CA ALA A 353 10.48 -2.56 -20.53
C ALA A 353 11.53 -1.47 -20.74
N MET A 354 11.61 -0.52 -19.85
CA MET A 354 12.60 0.55 -19.86
C MET A 354 13.64 0.31 -18.77
N PHE A 355 14.92 0.37 -19.14
CA PHE A 355 15.99 0.26 -18.16
C PHE A 355 15.96 1.44 -17.19
N ASP A 356 16.30 1.14 -15.95
CA ASP A 356 16.55 2.15 -14.92
C ASP A 356 18.00 2.63 -15.02
N LEU A 357 18.29 3.75 -14.34
CA LEU A 357 19.66 4.30 -14.27
C LEU A 357 20.65 3.23 -13.78
N PRO A 358 21.77 3.04 -14.50
CA PRO A 358 22.70 1.96 -14.18
C PRO A 358 23.49 2.20 -12.90
N TYR A 359 23.64 3.45 -12.47
CA TYR A 359 24.37 3.82 -11.26
C TYR A 359 23.43 4.52 -10.27
N ASN A 360 23.62 4.21 -9.00
CA ASN A 360 23.03 4.92 -7.87
C ASN A 360 24.14 5.25 -6.87
N SER A 361 24.22 6.49 -6.42
CA SER A 361 25.16 6.89 -5.37
C SER A 361 24.40 7.57 -4.25
N GLU A 362 24.81 7.28 -3.02
CA GLU A 362 24.22 7.82 -1.80
C GLU A 362 25.35 8.23 -0.86
N LEU A 363 25.28 9.42 -0.31
CA LEU A 363 26.18 9.93 0.71
C LEU A 363 25.38 10.26 1.96
N GLU A 364 25.66 9.55 3.03
CA GLU A 364 25.11 9.80 4.35
C GLU A 364 26.16 10.50 5.21
N LEU A 365 25.78 11.62 5.83
CA LEU A 365 26.59 12.33 6.82
C LEU A 365 25.89 12.25 8.16
N ASN A 366 26.60 11.84 9.18
CA ASN A 366 26.07 11.73 10.52
C ASN A 366 27.02 12.33 11.57
N VAL A 367 26.50 12.63 12.74
CA VAL A 367 27.27 13.01 13.92
C VAL A 367 26.86 12.09 15.06
N THR A 368 27.83 11.38 15.61
CA THR A 368 27.62 10.45 16.71
C THR A 368 28.13 11.03 18.01
N THR A 369 27.31 10.96 19.06
CA THR A 369 27.69 11.28 20.43
C THR A 369 27.51 10.05 21.29
N LYS A 370 28.55 9.61 22.01
CA LYS A 370 28.54 8.42 22.86
C LYS A 370 28.50 8.78 24.34
N SER A 371 27.99 7.87 25.17
CA SER A 371 28.00 8.00 26.63
C SER A 371 29.41 8.13 27.21
N THR A 372 30.43 7.67 26.48
CA THR A 372 31.85 7.84 26.79
C THR A 372 32.38 9.25 26.56
N LYS A 373 31.50 10.23 26.28
CA LYS A 373 31.84 11.63 25.97
C LYS A 373 32.71 11.81 24.74
N GLN A 374 32.60 10.90 23.79
CA GLN A 374 33.18 11.02 22.47
C GLN A 374 32.11 11.50 21.49
N THR A 375 32.47 12.48 20.69
CA THR A 375 31.60 13.04 19.65
C THR A 375 32.40 13.22 18.38
N GLY A 376 31.78 12.98 17.24
CA GLY A 376 32.44 13.24 15.97
C GLY A 376 31.59 12.93 14.75
N PRO A 377 32.02 13.42 13.57
CA PRO A 377 31.36 13.18 12.32
C PRO A 377 31.64 11.76 11.79
N GLY A 378 30.68 11.25 11.06
CA GLY A 378 30.79 10.07 10.23
C GLY A 378 30.25 10.31 8.83
N ALA A 379 30.74 9.55 7.88
CA ALA A 379 30.27 9.54 6.51
C ALA A 379 30.21 8.12 5.99
N ILE A 380 29.14 7.81 5.25
CA ILE A 380 28.99 6.55 4.52
C ILE A 380 28.70 6.90 3.07
N PHE A 381 29.51 6.38 2.17
CA PHE A 381 29.31 6.53 0.74
C PHE A 381 29.01 5.17 0.12
N ASN A 382 27.85 5.08 -0.51
CA ASN A 382 27.39 3.90 -1.24
C ASN A 382 27.36 4.19 -2.74
N LEU A 383 27.97 3.32 -3.53
CA LEU A 383 27.90 3.34 -4.99
C LEU A 383 27.43 1.99 -5.49
N SER A 384 26.28 1.98 -6.15
CA SER A 384 25.69 0.76 -6.73
C SER A 384 25.70 0.82 -8.24
N ARG A 385 26.12 -0.27 -8.88
CA ARG A 385 25.96 -0.49 -10.31
C ARG A 385 24.99 -1.62 -10.56
N LYS A 386 23.80 -1.29 -11.09
CA LYS A 386 22.76 -2.24 -11.46
C LYS A 386 23.15 -3.00 -12.73
N ASN A 387 22.59 -4.18 -12.90
CA ASN A 387 22.74 -5.01 -14.09
C ASN A 387 24.21 -5.29 -14.50
N PHE A 388 25.06 -5.53 -13.51
CA PHE A 388 26.47 -5.78 -13.74
C PHE A 388 26.68 -6.93 -14.73
N ARG A 389 27.51 -6.70 -15.76
CA ARG A 389 27.75 -7.62 -16.88
C ARG A 389 26.48 -8.15 -17.56
N ARG A 390 25.37 -7.41 -17.52
CA ARG A 390 24.05 -7.78 -18.11
C ARG A 390 23.46 -9.06 -17.50
N MET A 391 23.82 -9.39 -16.25
CA MET A 391 23.38 -10.61 -15.53
C MET A 391 22.19 -10.35 -14.60
N GLY A 392 21.66 -9.11 -14.54
CA GLY A 392 20.70 -8.70 -13.53
C GLY A 392 21.28 -8.66 -12.12
N ALA A 393 22.61 -8.72 -11.98
CA ALA A 393 23.31 -8.64 -10.70
C ALA A 393 23.61 -7.17 -10.37
N SER A 394 23.68 -6.83 -9.07
CA SER A 394 24.12 -5.54 -8.57
C SER A 394 25.51 -5.63 -7.96
N LEU A 395 26.39 -4.70 -8.34
CA LEU A 395 27.70 -4.53 -7.72
C LEU A 395 27.64 -3.27 -6.85
N ASN A 396 27.88 -3.44 -5.55
CA ASN A 396 27.78 -2.36 -4.57
C ASN A 396 29.14 -2.15 -3.89
N LEU A 397 29.57 -0.89 -3.85
CA LEU A 397 30.73 -0.41 -3.10
C LEU A 397 30.22 0.44 -1.95
N GLU A 398 30.63 0.11 -0.73
CA GLU A 398 30.37 0.86 0.48
C GLU A 398 31.72 1.35 1.05
N LEU A 399 31.80 2.65 1.30
CA LEU A 399 32.93 3.24 2.00
C LEU A 399 32.38 3.93 3.24
N LYS A 400 32.93 3.61 4.41
CA LYS A 400 32.56 4.25 5.67
C LYS A 400 33.78 4.87 6.36
N GLY A 401 33.57 6.02 6.96
CA GLY A 401 34.58 6.68 7.75
C GLY A 401 33.96 7.45 8.90
N SER A 402 34.54 7.33 10.09
CA SER A 402 34.17 8.17 11.23
C SER A 402 35.40 8.59 12.00
N TYR A 403 35.31 9.76 12.60
CA TYR A 403 36.33 10.33 13.45
C TYR A 403 35.68 10.93 14.69
N GLU A 404 36.13 10.49 15.86
CA GLU A 404 35.57 10.90 17.15
C GLU A 404 36.66 11.48 18.06
N TRP A 405 36.35 12.58 18.71
CA TRP A 405 37.20 13.20 19.73
C TRP A 405 36.47 13.24 21.07
N GLN A 406 37.26 13.34 22.14
CA GLN A 406 36.73 13.48 23.49
C GLN A 406 36.27 14.90 23.75
N THR A 407 35.01 15.06 24.21
CA THR A 407 34.39 16.38 24.45
C THR A 407 34.50 16.91 25.87
N SER A 408 35.04 16.14 26.83
CA SER A 408 35.24 16.61 28.20
C SER A 408 36.70 16.51 28.62
N SER A 409 37.20 17.56 29.27
CA SER A 409 38.50 17.57 29.97
C SER A 409 38.45 16.60 31.14
N THR A 410 39.35 15.63 31.18
CA THR A 410 39.64 14.85 32.39
C THR A 410 40.33 15.72 33.44
N VAL A 411 40.01 15.49 34.69
CA VAL A 411 40.44 16.29 35.88
C VAL A 411 41.94 16.20 36.14
N ASP A 412 42.65 15.30 35.50
CA ASP A 412 44.12 15.18 35.60
C ASP A 412 44.81 15.68 34.33
N GLY A 413 45.62 16.66 34.50
CA GLY A 413 46.40 17.51 33.56
C GLY A 413 47.05 16.93 32.30
N ASP A 414 46.64 15.78 31.85
CA ASP A 414 47.09 15.14 30.62
C ASP A 414 46.19 15.54 29.44
N LYS A 415 46.63 16.52 28.68
CA LYS A 415 45.97 17.06 27.47
C LYS A 415 46.01 16.09 26.26
N SER A 416 46.15 14.79 26.47
CA SER A 416 46.11 13.87 25.32
C SER A 416 44.71 13.75 24.77
N VAL A 417 44.43 14.39 23.65
CA VAL A 417 43.18 14.29 22.87
C VAL A 417 43.02 12.85 22.42
N MET A 418 42.08 12.16 23.01
CA MET A 418 41.78 10.76 22.62
C MET A 418 40.93 10.73 21.34
N ASN A 419 41.60 10.54 20.23
CA ASN A 419 40.96 10.47 18.93
C ASN A 419 40.75 9.01 18.54
N SER A 420 39.53 8.66 18.23
CA SER A 420 39.17 7.36 17.67
C SER A 420 38.74 7.54 16.21
N TYR A 421 39.08 6.59 15.36
CA TYR A 421 38.60 6.60 14.00
C TYR A 421 38.25 5.20 13.54
N GLU A 422 37.33 5.14 12.58
CA GLU A 422 36.92 3.93 11.92
C GLU A 422 36.89 4.18 10.41
N LEU A 423 37.58 3.32 9.67
CA LEU A 423 37.58 3.34 8.21
C LEU A 423 37.17 1.95 7.71
N GLY A 424 36.23 1.90 6.80
CA GLY A 424 35.76 0.64 6.24
C GLY A 424 35.50 0.74 4.74
N ALA A 425 35.79 -0.35 4.05
CA ALA A 425 35.43 -0.52 2.65
C ALA A 425 34.83 -1.92 2.46
N ALA A 426 33.72 -2.01 1.74
CA ALA A 426 33.11 -3.28 1.38
C ALA A 426 32.68 -3.27 -0.09
N LEU A 427 32.92 -4.39 -0.75
CA LEU A 427 32.45 -4.63 -2.11
C LEU A 427 31.54 -5.85 -2.09
N SER A 428 30.31 -5.72 -2.60
CA SER A 428 29.36 -6.81 -2.66
C SER A 428 28.81 -7.00 -4.06
N LEU A 429 28.63 -8.27 -4.44
CA LEU A 429 28.02 -8.69 -5.69
C LEU A 429 26.77 -9.50 -5.36
N GLU A 430 25.63 -8.94 -5.73
CA GLU A 430 24.31 -9.49 -5.42
C GLU A 430 23.64 -10.03 -6.68
N PHE A 431 23.20 -11.29 -6.62
CA PHE A 431 22.43 -11.93 -7.68
C PHE A 431 20.98 -12.13 -7.21
N PRO A 432 19.97 -11.75 -8.00
CA PRO A 432 18.55 -12.00 -7.68
C PRO A 432 18.15 -13.45 -8.00
N ARG A 433 18.98 -14.40 -7.57
CA ARG A 433 18.80 -15.87 -7.71
C ARG A 433 19.77 -16.60 -6.82
N LEU A 434 19.56 -17.88 -6.61
CA LEU A 434 20.60 -18.75 -6.02
C LEU A 434 21.70 -19.04 -7.04
N VAL A 435 22.95 -18.84 -6.62
CA VAL A 435 24.15 -19.16 -7.38
C VAL A 435 24.94 -20.16 -6.57
N LEU A 436 24.62 -21.44 -6.73
CA LEU A 436 25.31 -22.56 -6.06
C LEU A 436 26.22 -23.27 -7.04
N PRO A 437 27.47 -23.57 -6.66
CA PRO A 437 28.47 -24.14 -7.58
C PRO A 437 28.07 -25.49 -8.22
N TRP A 438 27.26 -26.28 -7.50
CA TRP A 438 26.97 -27.69 -7.86
C TRP A 438 25.48 -27.95 -8.13
N VAL A 439 24.61 -26.97 -7.90
CA VAL A 439 23.17 -27.13 -8.05
C VAL A 439 22.67 -26.31 -9.24
N ARG A 440 22.26 -26.96 -10.32
CA ARG A 440 21.47 -26.32 -11.35
C ARG A 440 20.15 -25.92 -10.72
N ASP A 441 19.74 -24.64 -10.88
CA ASP A 441 18.48 -24.03 -10.41
C ASP A 441 17.27 -25.00 -10.54
N ARG A 442 17.08 -25.88 -9.58
CA ARG A 442 15.90 -26.75 -9.47
C ARG A 442 14.84 -26.16 -8.54
N ILE A 443 15.22 -25.18 -7.70
CA ILE A 443 14.28 -24.43 -6.87
C ILE A 443 13.62 -23.42 -7.81
N ASP A 444 12.29 -23.49 -7.91
CA ASP A 444 11.51 -22.58 -8.75
C ASP A 444 11.79 -21.12 -8.33
N PRO A 445 12.64 -20.39 -9.07
CA PRO A 445 13.03 -19.02 -8.68
C PRO A 445 11.88 -18.03 -8.83
N PHE A 446 10.75 -18.50 -9.35
CA PHE A 446 9.61 -17.68 -9.71
C PHE A 446 8.55 -17.66 -8.63
N ARG A 447 8.36 -18.76 -7.93
CA ARG A 447 7.36 -18.82 -6.87
C ARG A 447 7.80 -18.05 -5.63
N PHE A 448 9.11 -18.07 -5.30
CA PHE A 448 9.63 -17.40 -4.12
C PHE A 448 10.95 -16.67 -4.44
N PRO A 449 11.15 -15.45 -3.91
CA PRO A 449 12.37 -14.70 -4.13
C PRO A 449 13.58 -15.43 -3.52
N SER A 450 14.63 -15.55 -4.31
CA SER A 450 15.93 -16.06 -3.87
C SER A 450 17.04 -15.09 -4.27
N GLN A 451 18.09 -15.02 -3.46
CA GLN A 451 19.18 -14.08 -3.62
C GLN A 451 20.49 -14.73 -3.16
N THR A 452 21.58 -14.40 -3.84
CA THR A 452 22.94 -14.73 -3.39
C THR A 452 23.74 -13.46 -3.31
N ASN A 453 24.41 -13.24 -2.19
CA ASN A 453 25.30 -12.11 -1.98
C ASN A 453 26.71 -12.60 -1.66
N PHE A 454 27.67 -12.12 -2.44
CA PHE A 454 29.09 -12.26 -2.18
C PHE A 454 29.62 -10.91 -1.69
N LYS A 455 30.17 -10.84 -0.49
CA LYS A 455 30.70 -9.61 0.10
C LYS A 455 32.13 -9.85 0.54
N ILE A 456 33.02 -8.92 0.20
CA ILE A 456 34.36 -8.80 0.77
C ILE A 456 34.46 -7.44 1.46
N TYR A 457 35.15 -7.38 2.56
CA TYR A 457 35.31 -6.14 3.32
C TYR A 457 36.68 -6.05 4.00
N ALA A 458 37.09 -4.81 4.22
CA ALA A 458 38.20 -4.44 5.07
C ALA A 458 37.79 -3.31 5.99
N GLU A 459 38.18 -3.39 7.24
CA GLU A 459 37.81 -2.40 8.26
C GLU A 459 39.00 -2.18 9.21
N GLN A 460 39.34 -0.91 9.43
CA GLN A 460 40.29 -0.47 10.41
C GLN A 460 39.60 0.32 11.49
N VAL A 461 39.67 -0.15 12.72
CA VAL A 461 39.15 0.50 13.90
C VAL A 461 40.31 0.89 14.81
N ASN A 462 40.42 2.16 15.14
CA ASN A 462 41.34 2.66 16.14
C ASN A 462 40.53 3.25 17.31
N ARG A 463 40.62 2.64 18.47
CA ARG A 463 40.05 3.15 19.72
C ARG A 463 41.21 3.62 20.61
N ALA A 464 41.39 4.96 20.65
CA ALA A 464 42.49 5.54 21.40
C ALA A 464 42.64 5.00 22.82
N ARG A 465 43.85 4.61 23.23
CA ARG A 465 44.22 3.96 24.50
C ARG A 465 43.70 2.53 24.70
N TYR A 466 42.84 1.98 23.82
CA TYR A 466 42.30 0.62 23.99
C TYR A 466 42.92 -0.36 23.00
N PHE A 467 42.67 -0.15 21.71
CA PHE A 467 43.19 -1.05 20.69
C PHE A 467 43.19 -0.42 19.30
N LYS A 468 44.00 -0.99 18.43
CA LYS A 468 43.93 -0.79 16.99
C LYS A 468 43.74 -2.15 16.34
N MET A 469 42.69 -2.27 15.52
CA MET A 469 42.30 -3.50 14.86
C MET A 469 42.19 -3.26 13.36
N LEU A 470 42.74 -4.19 12.58
CA LEU A 470 42.49 -4.29 11.15
C LEU A 470 41.86 -5.64 10.91
N SER A 471 40.66 -5.61 10.35
CA SER A 471 39.90 -6.80 9.98
C SER A 471 39.66 -6.82 8.47
N PHE A 472 39.74 -7.98 7.87
CA PHE A 472 39.30 -8.21 6.52
C PHE A 472 38.61 -9.57 6.45
N GLY A 473 37.64 -9.69 5.57
CA GLY A 473 36.87 -10.93 5.47
C GLY A 473 36.06 -10.99 4.19
N GLY A 474 35.51 -12.16 3.98
CA GLY A 474 34.57 -12.41 2.91
C GLY A 474 33.36 -13.17 3.44
N THR A 475 32.19 -12.89 2.93
CA THR A 475 30.94 -13.59 3.27
C THR A 475 30.22 -13.99 2.01
N VAL A 476 29.64 -15.19 2.06
CA VAL A 476 28.71 -15.68 1.04
C VAL A 476 27.38 -15.96 1.74
N SER A 477 26.32 -15.28 1.34
CA SER A 477 25.01 -15.49 1.92
C SER A 477 23.97 -15.86 0.87
N TYR A 478 23.16 -16.85 1.21
CA TYR A 478 22.03 -17.34 0.41
C TYR A 478 20.74 -17.04 1.14
N SER A 479 19.90 -16.22 0.54
CA SER A 479 18.55 -15.95 1.05
C SER A 479 17.52 -16.57 0.11
N PHE A 480 16.55 -17.29 0.66
CA PHE A 480 15.44 -17.86 -0.12
C PHE A 480 14.19 -18.01 0.74
N ARG A 481 13.04 -18.05 0.08
CA ARG A 481 11.74 -18.25 0.73
C ARG A 481 11.13 -19.56 0.25
N PRO A 482 11.05 -20.60 1.10
CA PRO A 482 10.36 -21.83 0.75
C PRO A 482 8.84 -21.69 0.77
N SER A 483 8.31 -20.71 1.50
CA SER A 483 6.88 -20.37 1.58
C SER A 483 6.65 -18.85 1.69
N ARG A 484 5.39 -18.41 1.66
CA ARG A 484 5.04 -16.98 1.84
C ARG A 484 5.41 -16.46 3.23
N SER A 485 5.37 -17.31 4.25
CA SER A 485 5.59 -16.95 5.66
C SER A 485 7.01 -17.19 6.15
N MET A 486 7.88 -17.89 5.39
CA MET A 486 9.23 -18.28 5.84
C MET A 486 10.31 -17.70 4.92
N LYS A 487 11.37 -17.16 5.54
CA LYS A 487 12.60 -16.73 4.86
C LYS A 487 13.79 -17.40 5.56
N HIS A 488 14.63 -18.07 4.80
CA HIS A 488 15.90 -18.60 5.27
C HIS A 488 17.04 -17.74 4.74
N THR A 489 18.04 -17.50 5.57
CA THR A 489 19.31 -16.92 5.18
C THR A 489 20.40 -17.82 5.74
N VAL A 490 21.21 -18.36 4.86
CA VAL A 490 22.34 -19.25 5.19
C VAL A 490 23.62 -18.54 4.81
N THR A 491 24.53 -18.37 5.75
CA THR A 491 25.84 -17.75 5.56
C THR A 491 26.91 -18.78 5.93
N PRO A 492 27.40 -19.58 4.95
CA PRO A 492 28.38 -20.61 5.22
C PRO A 492 29.78 -20.08 5.58
N LEU A 493 30.06 -18.84 5.13
CA LEU A 493 31.34 -18.13 5.34
C LEU A 493 31.04 -16.66 5.59
#